data_ef9e67ea805f85a305add4799d67914e
#
_entry.id   ef9e67ea805f85a305add4799d67914e
#
_cell.length_a   1.000
_cell.length_b   1.000
_cell.length_c   1.000
_cell.angle_alpha   90.00
_cell.angle_beta   90.00
_cell.angle_gamma   90.00
#
_symmetry.space_group_name_H-M   'P 1'
#
loop_
_entity.id
_entity.type
_entity.pdbx_description
1 polymer ?
#
loop_
_entity_poly.entity_id
_entity_poly.type
_entity_poly.pdbx_seq_one_letter_code
_entity_poly.pdbx_strand_id
1 'polypeptide(L)'
;MLALSVGIAIAPAASAYAATDRSGAERLNIPNSSACKAGRTVMQGMAAGPGGQLYIIFTKAAGAEPVLSRWLRDGSTWDGASWVCAGAPTSIPTLGHGNDLAYNANYLGQGPALIATQGSQSAFLSDTVTVVRLNADGSVGTTGEVRLPIGNISGLCFSATAAGGAGKYAARRLGSLWTHPGAGALTSGWTLVKSNLTSHDNRSDQGIDCSENYIWNTKSINTSTPATGWNWVYQYNWSGGDVESDIGIPGNNLVDEIEDVIHVGSEFFVGINRNDGLADTVKVLTE
;
A
#
# COMPACT_ATOMS: atom_id res chain seq x y z
N MET A 1 36.19 -20.96 -48.90
CA MET A 1 36.15 -21.22 -47.46
C MET A 1 35.41 -20.07 -46.81
N LEU A 2 34.15 -20.29 -46.40
CA LEU A 2 33.37 -19.31 -45.64
C LEU A 2 33.59 -19.62 -44.14
N ALA A 3 34.11 -18.66 -43.41
CA ALA A 3 34.22 -18.77 -41.96
C ALA A 3 32.88 -18.33 -41.35
N LEU A 4 32.19 -19.25 -40.69
CA LEU A 4 30.99 -18.98 -39.90
C LEU A 4 31.45 -18.51 -38.50
N SER A 5 31.27 -17.23 -38.18
CA SER A 5 31.47 -16.70 -36.84
C SER A 5 30.17 -16.93 -36.02
N VAL A 6 30.22 -17.86 -35.08
CA VAL A 6 29.15 -18.05 -34.10
C VAL A 6 29.33 -17.01 -32.98
N GLY A 7 28.50 -15.97 -33.03
CA GLY A 7 28.39 -15.00 -31.94
C GLY A 7 27.67 -15.63 -30.76
N ILE A 8 28.37 -15.86 -29.67
CA ILE A 8 27.77 -16.24 -28.37
C ILE A 8 27.18 -14.96 -27.78
N ALA A 9 25.87 -14.84 -27.79
CA ALA A 9 25.18 -13.80 -27.03
C ALA A 9 25.28 -14.17 -25.52
N ILE A 10 26.13 -13.46 -24.80
CA ILE A 10 26.16 -13.53 -23.34
C ILE A 10 24.93 -12.75 -22.86
N ALA A 11 23.92 -13.46 -22.38
CA ALA A 11 22.82 -12.83 -21.66
C ALA A 11 23.40 -12.10 -20.43
N PRO A 12 23.00 -10.86 -20.15
CA PRO A 12 23.43 -10.19 -18.94
C PRO A 12 22.96 -11.04 -17.73
N ALA A 13 23.90 -11.38 -16.85
CA ALA A 13 23.55 -12.00 -15.58
C ALA A 13 22.57 -11.07 -14.85
N ALA A 14 21.40 -11.59 -14.50
CA ALA A 14 20.51 -10.88 -13.62
C ALA A 14 21.28 -10.58 -12.35
N SER A 15 21.44 -9.31 -12.02
CA SER A 15 22.04 -8.89 -10.76
C SER A 15 21.19 -9.48 -9.65
N ALA A 16 21.75 -10.38 -8.88
CA ALA A 16 21.12 -10.83 -7.64
C ALA A 16 21.21 -9.64 -6.67
N TYR A 17 20.13 -8.89 -6.54
CA TYR A 17 20.05 -7.83 -5.54
C TYR A 17 20.14 -8.47 -4.17
N ALA A 18 21.07 -7.97 -3.35
CA ALA A 18 21.16 -8.39 -1.97
C ALA A 18 19.96 -7.82 -1.20
N ALA A 19 19.07 -8.71 -0.77
CA ALA A 19 17.99 -8.33 0.13
C ALA A 19 18.59 -7.72 1.40
N THR A 20 18.14 -6.54 1.77
CA THR A 20 18.49 -5.95 3.05
C THR A 20 17.47 -6.42 4.07
N ASP A 21 17.95 -7.17 5.08
CA ASP A 21 17.15 -7.58 6.24
C ASP A 21 16.85 -6.34 7.08
N ARG A 22 15.57 -5.99 7.23
CA ARG A 22 15.14 -4.90 8.09
C ARG A 22 14.07 -5.39 9.05
N SER A 23 14.49 -5.81 10.23
CA SER A 23 13.60 -6.06 11.36
C SER A 23 13.22 -4.73 11.99
N GLY A 24 12.13 -4.11 11.54
CA GLY A 24 11.70 -2.80 12.03
C GLY A 24 11.23 -2.79 13.49
N ALA A 25 11.38 -1.64 14.14
CA ALA A 25 10.81 -1.41 15.47
C ALA A 25 9.27 -1.30 15.39
N GLU A 26 8.56 -1.98 16.30
CA GLU A 26 7.12 -1.84 16.43
C GLU A 26 6.78 -0.43 16.90
N ARG A 27 5.90 0.27 16.19
CA ARG A 27 5.41 1.61 16.51
C ARG A 27 3.96 1.62 16.99
N LEU A 28 3.18 0.68 16.54
CA LEU A 28 1.78 0.56 16.93
C LEU A 28 1.43 -0.92 17.05
N ASN A 29 0.96 -1.30 18.22
CA ASN A 29 0.37 -2.61 18.49
C ASN A 29 -1.13 -2.46 18.59
N ILE A 30 -1.88 -3.22 17.80
CA ILE A 30 -3.33 -3.10 17.67
C ILE A 30 -3.99 -4.42 18.06
N PRO A 31 -4.31 -4.62 19.34
CA PRO A 31 -4.95 -5.84 19.80
C PRO A 31 -6.30 -6.07 19.10
N ASN A 32 -6.68 -7.32 18.90
CA ASN A 32 -7.98 -7.66 18.31
C ASN A 32 -9.16 -7.15 19.14
N SER A 33 -8.96 -6.92 20.45
CA SER A 33 -9.94 -6.29 21.34
C SER A 33 -9.98 -4.75 21.25
N SER A 34 -9.12 -4.12 20.42
CA SER A 34 -9.09 -2.66 20.29
C SER A 34 -10.44 -2.10 19.83
N ALA A 35 -10.92 -1.06 20.50
CA ALA A 35 -12.13 -0.34 20.11
C ALA A 35 -12.00 0.24 18.67
N CYS A 36 -10.79 0.58 18.24
CA CYS A 36 -10.49 1.06 16.88
C CYS A 36 -10.68 0.01 15.78
N LYS A 37 -10.75 -1.26 16.13
CA LYS A 37 -11.05 -2.36 15.19
C LYS A 37 -12.55 -2.68 15.14
N ALA A 38 -13.32 -2.28 16.15
CA ALA A 38 -14.74 -2.60 16.29
C ALA A 38 -15.07 -4.09 16.03
N GLY A 39 -14.23 -4.99 16.55
CA GLY A 39 -14.37 -6.44 16.39
C GLY A 39 -13.92 -6.98 15.02
N ARG A 40 -13.23 -6.18 14.21
CA ARG A 40 -12.55 -6.64 12.98
C ARG A 40 -11.18 -7.22 13.36
N THR A 41 -10.76 -8.24 12.64
CA THR A 41 -9.54 -8.98 12.98
C THR A 41 -8.45 -8.88 11.92
N VAL A 42 -8.76 -8.32 10.76
CA VAL A 42 -7.83 -8.25 9.62
C VAL A 42 -7.53 -6.79 9.30
N MET A 43 -6.28 -6.38 9.40
CA MET A 43 -5.79 -5.12 8.88
C MET A 43 -5.65 -5.22 7.37
N GLN A 44 -5.91 -4.11 6.69
CA GLN A 44 -5.79 -3.96 5.25
C GLN A 44 -5.03 -2.66 4.93
N GLY A 45 -5.48 -1.88 3.95
CA GLY A 45 -4.83 -0.65 3.53
C GLY A 45 -4.66 0.39 4.63
N MET A 46 -3.60 1.17 4.55
CA MET A 46 -3.34 2.28 5.45
C MET A 46 -2.81 3.51 4.70
N ALA A 47 -2.99 4.70 5.28
CA ALA A 47 -2.47 5.95 4.74
C ALA A 47 -2.06 6.92 5.85
N ALA A 48 -1.00 7.69 5.59
CA ALA A 48 -0.69 8.88 6.35
C ALA A 48 -1.55 10.06 5.87
N GLY A 49 -2.27 10.69 6.77
CA GLY A 49 -3.17 11.78 6.47
C GLY A 49 -2.74 13.13 7.08
N PRO A 50 -3.66 14.09 7.15
CA PRO A 50 -3.35 15.44 7.62
C PRO A 50 -2.88 15.45 9.07
N GLY A 51 -1.89 16.30 9.39
CA GLY A 51 -1.41 16.48 10.76
C GLY A 51 -0.71 15.25 11.35
N GLY A 52 -0.23 14.32 10.53
CA GLY A 52 0.42 13.09 10.99
C GLY A 52 -0.56 12.03 11.51
N GLN A 53 -1.82 12.11 11.12
CA GLN A 53 -2.81 11.09 11.41
C GLN A 53 -2.52 9.84 10.57
N LEU A 54 -2.79 8.68 11.16
CA LEU A 54 -2.76 7.41 10.46
C LEU A 54 -4.18 6.89 10.28
N TYR A 55 -4.51 6.46 9.08
CA TYR A 55 -5.77 5.82 8.74
C TYR A 55 -5.51 4.37 8.40
N ILE A 56 -6.34 3.47 8.93
CA ILE A 56 -6.21 2.04 8.69
C ILE A 56 -7.59 1.46 8.41
N ILE A 57 -7.69 0.64 7.38
CA ILE A 57 -8.88 -0.16 7.09
C ILE A 57 -8.77 -1.47 7.84
N PHE A 58 -9.81 -1.82 8.59
CA PHE A 58 -9.95 -3.15 9.20
C PHE A 58 -11.19 -3.84 8.65
N THR A 59 -11.09 -5.14 8.43
CA THR A 59 -12.19 -5.98 7.97
C THR A 59 -12.37 -7.19 8.88
N LYS A 60 -13.51 -7.86 8.77
CA LYS A 60 -13.63 -9.24 9.20
C LYS A 60 -12.91 -10.15 8.21
N ALA A 61 -12.71 -11.41 8.57
CA ALA A 61 -12.18 -12.40 7.67
C ALA A 61 -12.84 -12.30 6.28
N ALA A 62 -12.06 -12.47 5.23
CA ALA A 62 -12.48 -12.35 3.83
C ALA A 62 -13.02 -10.96 3.41
N GLY A 63 -12.57 -9.88 4.07
CA GLY A 63 -12.88 -8.51 3.66
C GLY A 63 -14.31 -8.04 3.96
N ALA A 64 -15.04 -8.75 4.82
CA ALA A 64 -16.40 -8.35 5.19
C ALA A 64 -16.41 -7.19 6.20
N GLU A 65 -17.49 -6.42 6.16
CA GLU A 65 -17.80 -5.35 7.11
C GLU A 65 -16.63 -4.38 7.37
N PRO A 66 -16.11 -3.69 6.35
CA PRO A 66 -14.97 -2.80 6.49
C PRO A 66 -15.28 -1.62 7.41
N VAL A 67 -14.27 -1.22 8.18
CA VAL A 67 -14.28 0.03 8.94
C VAL A 67 -13.01 0.81 8.66
N LEU A 68 -13.12 2.13 8.62
CA LEU A 68 -12.01 3.06 8.58
C LEU A 68 -11.72 3.54 10.00
N SER A 69 -10.54 3.28 10.47
CA SER A 69 -10.04 3.64 11.78
C SER A 69 -9.08 4.82 11.65
N ARG A 70 -9.17 5.78 12.55
CA ARG A 70 -8.31 6.97 12.61
C ARG A 70 -7.48 6.94 13.87
N TRP A 71 -6.19 7.23 13.73
CA TRP A 71 -5.22 7.24 14.81
C TRP A 71 -4.54 8.61 14.85
N LEU A 72 -4.50 9.21 16.01
CA LEU A 72 -3.82 10.47 16.24
C LEU A 72 -2.40 10.19 16.70
N ARG A 73 -1.45 10.91 16.11
CA ARG A 73 -0.07 10.82 16.53
C ARG A 73 0.12 11.49 17.89
N ASP A 74 0.79 10.78 18.80
CA ASP A 74 1.33 11.35 20.02
C ASP A 74 2.76 11.86 19.75
N GLY A 75 2.97 13.15 19.88
CA GLY A 75 4.25 13.79 19.55
C GLY A 75 4.29 14.58 18.24
N SER A 76 5.38 15.31 18.00
CA SER A 76 5.50 16.29 16.93
C SER A 76 6.12 15.74 15.64
N THR A 77 6.82 14.60 15.70
CA THR A 77 7.56 14.01 14.58
C THR A 77 7.08 12.58 14.31
N TRP A 78 7.33 12.08 13.10
CA TRP A 78 7.07 10.67 12.77
C TRP A 78 8.10 9.75 13.45
N ASP A 79 9.32 10.23 13.62
CA ASP A 79 10.36 9.52 14.34
C ASP A 79 9.98 9.34 15.82
N GLY A 80 9.98 8.09 16.28
CA GLY A 80 9.55 7.74 17.63
C GLY A 80 8.06 7.97 17.92
N ALA A 81 7.25 8.30 16.91
CA ALA A 81 5.82 8.51 17.10
C ALA A 81 5.11 7.26 17.62
N SER A 82 4.17 7.47 18.52
CA SER A 82 3.13 6.53 18.85
C SER A 82 1.78 7.06 18.38
N TRP A 83 0.80 6.18 18.22
CA TRP A 83 -0.55 6.58 17.83
C TRP A 83 -1.57 6.09 18.84
N VAL A 84 -2.54 6.94 19.10
CA VAL A 84 -3.69 6.63 19.94
C VAL A 84 -4.97 6.63 19.10
N CYS A 85 -5.85 5.70 19.39
CA CYS A 85 -7.14 5.59 18.72
C CYS A 85 -7.96 6.88 18.88
N ALA A 86 -8.40 7.48 17.78
CA ALA A 86 -9.15 8.74 17.77
C ALA A 86 -10.64 8.59 18.08
N GLY A 87 -11.08 7.41 18.51
CA GLY A 87 -12.47 7.09 18.81
C GLY A 87 -12.98 5.89 18.01
N ALA A 88 -14.29 5.68 18.00
CA ALA A 88 -14.89 4.58 17.26
C ALA A 88 -14.62 4.70 15.74
N PRO A 89 -14.28 3.60 15.06
CA PRO A 89 -14.07 3.62 13.63
C PRO A 89 -15.39 3.82 12.89
N THR A 90 -15.28 4.34 11.66
CA THR A 90 -16.44 4.57 10.79
C THR A 90 -16.67 3.37 9.89
N SER A 91 -17.88 2.82 9.91
CA SER A 91 -18.29 1.77 8.97
C SER A 91 -18.53 2.39 7.59
N ILE A 92 -17.85 1.87 6.57
CA ILE A 92 -17.97 2.32 5.18
C ILE A 92 -18.04 1.08 4.30
N PRO A 93 -19.25 0.55 4.03
CA PRO A 93 -19.43 -0.71 3.30
C PRO A 93 -18.78 -0.71 1.89
N THR A 94 -18.69 0.45 1.25
CA THR A 94 -18.09 0.61 -0.08
C THR A 94 -16.57 0.47 -0.11
N LEU A 95 -15.89 0.42 1.05
CA LEU A 95 -14.45 0.11 1.07
C LEU A 95 -14.15 -1.32 0.57
N GLY A 96 -15.14 -2.21 0.65
CA GLY A 96 -14.94 -3.60 0.23
C GLY A 96 -13.81 -4.29 1.02
N HIS A 97 -12.89 -4.95 0.33
CA HIS A 97 -11.71 -5.54 0.96
C HIS A 97 -10.71 -4.46 1.44
N GLY A 98 -10.62 -3.34 0.74
CA GLY A 98 -9.80 -2.21 1.15
C GLY A 98 -8.30 -2.47 1.12
N ASN A 99 -7.80 -3.18 0.11
CA ASN A 99 -6.39 -3.60 0.03
C ASN A 99 -5.38 -2.46 0.11
N ASP A 100 -5.82 -1.23 -0.17
CA ASP A 100 -4.91 -0.09 -0.22
C ASP A 100 -5.65 1.23 -0.02
N LEU A 101 -4.95 2.23 0.49
CA LEU A 101 -5.51 3.52 0.87
C LEU A 101 -4.54 4.67 0.53
N ALA A 102 -4.92 5.52 -0.43
CA ALA A 102 -4.16 6.71 -0.80
C ALA A 102 -4.71 7.97 -0.12
N TYR A 103 -3.84 8.87 0.33
CA TYR A 103 -4.24 10.19 0.81
C TYR A 103 -3.93 11.28 -0.22
N ASN A 104 -4.90 12.14 -0.51
CA ASN A 104 -4.71 13.34 -1.32
C ASN A 104 -5.24 14.57 -0.56
N ALA A 105 -4.36 15.50 -0.24
CA ALA A 105 -4.69 16.70 0.54
C ALA A 105 -5.67 17.65 -0.16
N ASN A 106 -5.80 17.57 -1.49
CA ASN A 106 -6.68 18.45 -2.25
C ASN A 106 -7.29 17.74 -3.47
N TYR A 107 -7.98 16.64 -3.24
CA TYR A 107 -8.60 15.86 -4.31
C TYR A 107 -9.63 16.67 -5.09
N LEU A 108 -9.37 16.87 -6.38
CA LEU A 108 -10.18 17.67 -7.30
C LEU A 108 -10.45 19.12 -6.83
N GLY A 109 -9.52 19.73 -6.07
CA GLY A 109 -9.69 21.07 -5.54
C GLY A 109 -10.76 21.22 -4.43
N GLN A 110 -11.25 20.11 -3.89
CA GLN A 110 -12.35 20.06 -2.92
C GLN A 110 -11.89 19.67 -1.50
N GLY A 111 -10.58 19.79 -1.22
CA GLY A 111 -10.02 19.44 0.07
C GLY A 111 -9.59 17.99 0.21
N PRO A 112 -9.21 17.57 1.45
CA PRO A 112 -8.56 16.29 1.68
C PRO A 112 -9.51 15.11 1.47
N ALA A 113 -8.95 14.03 0.90
CA ALA A 113 -9.65 12.77 0.73
C ALA A 113 -8.71 11.58 0.91
N LEU A 114 -9.28 10.47 1.37
CA LEU A 114 -8.72 9.14 1.25
C LEU A 114 -9.37 8.45 0.06
N ILE A 115 -8.59 7.68 -0.68
CA ILE A 115 -9.06 6.93 -1.86
C ILE A 115 -8.67 5.48 -1.64
N ALA A 116 -9.66 4.63 -1.40
CA ALA A 116 -9.46 3.23 -1.11
C ALA A 116 -9.74 2.37 -2.34
N THR A 117 -8.88 1.39 -2.61
CA THR A 117 -9.20 0.35 -3.58
C THR A 117 -10.28 -0.55 -2.99
N GLN A 118 -11.32 -0.80 -3.78
CA GLN A 118 -12.33 -1.78 -3.41
C GLN A 118 -11.88 -3.17 -3.85
N GLY A 119 -12.29 -4.18 -3.12
CA GLY A 119 -12.17 -5.57 -3.52
C GLY A 119 -13.38 -6.31 -3.02
N SER A 120 -13.72 -7.44 -3.62
CA SER A 120 -14.73 -8.34 -3.07
C SER A 120 -14.06 -9.54 -2.41
N GLN A 121 -14.81 -10.24 -1.56
CA GLN A 121 -14.33 -11.47 -0.91
C GLN A 121 -13.86 -12.55 -1.89
N SER A 122 -14.36 -12.53 -3.13
CA SER A 122 -14.05 -13.52 -4.16
C SER A 122 -13.05 -13.02 -5.21
N ALA A 123 -12.83 -11.71 -5.27
CA ALA A 123 -11.90 -11.08 -6.19
C ALA A 123 -11.32 -9.83 -5.51
N PHE A 124 -10.12 -9.91 -5.02
CA PHE A 124 -9.38 -8.78 -4.39
C PHE A 124 -9.13 -7.61 -5.35
N LEU A 125 -9.85 -7.54 -6.44
CA LEU A 125 -9.70 -6.61 -7.53
C LEU A 125 -11.04 -5.93 -7.81
N SER A 126 -11.01 -4.63 -8.05
CA SER A 126 -12.18 -3.84 -8.46
C SER A 126 -11.79 -2.84 -9.54
N ASP A 127 -12.76 -2.42 -10.34
CA ASP A 127 -12.63 -1.26 -11.24
C ASP A 127 -13.06 0.05 -10.55
N THR A 128 -13.46 -0.02 -9.29
CA THR A 128 -14.01 1.09 -8.52
C THR A 128 -13.17 1.36 -7.28
N VAL A 129 -13.01 2.63 -6.94
CA VAL A 129 -12.43 3.11 -5.69
C VAL A 129 -13.48 3.85 -4.87
N THR A 130 -13.37 3.75 -3.55
CA THR A 130 -14.15 4.58 -2.62
C THR A 130 -13.35 5.85 -2.31
N VAL A 131 -13.97 7.00 -2.52
CA VAL A 131 -13.44 8.31 -2.11
C VAL A 131 -14.10 8.70 -0.80
N VAL A 132 -13.29 8.85 0.24
CA VAL A 132 -13.74 9.29 1.58
C VAL A 132 -13.25 10.72 1.79
N ARG A 133 -14.14 11.69 1.74
CA ARG A 133 -13.81 13.07 2.07
C ARG A 133 -13.55 13.21 3.56
N LEU A 134 -12.54 13.98 3.90
CA LEU A 134 -12.22 14.27 5.29
C LEU A 134 -12.66 15.67 5.66
N ASN A 135 -13.16 15.83 6.88
CA ASN A 135 -13.40 17.11 7.50
C ASN A 135 -12.07 17.78 7.87
N ALA A 136 -12.11 19.05 8.27
CA ALA A 136 -10.91 19.80 8.65
C ALA A 136 -10.14 19.19 9.85
N ASP A 137 -10.83 18.50 10.73
CA ASP A 137 -10.24 17.79 11.86
C ASP A 137 -9.72 16.39 11.50
N GLY A 138 -9.87 15.96 10.24
CA GLY A 138 -9.50 14.64 9.75
C GLY A 138 -10.55 13.56 10.03
N SER A 139 -11.71 13.88 10.60
CA SER A 139 -12.80 12.92 10.70
C SER A 139 -13.43 12.62 9.34
N VAL A 140 -14.10 11.47 9.24
CA VAL A 140 -14.80 11.08 8.01
C VAL A 140 -15.97 12.04 7.73
N GLY A 141 -15.98 12.59 6.53
CA GLY A 141 -17.08 13.39 6.00
C GLY A 141 -17.98 12.56 5.08
N THR A 142 -18.07 12.94 3.80
CA THR A 142 -18.88 12.25 2.79
C THR A 142 -18.08 11.16 2.09
N THR A 143 -18.78 10.15 1.59
CA THR A 143 -18.21 9.09 0.75
C THR A 143 -18.81 9.08 -0.64
N GLY A 144 -18.05 8.62 -1.61
CA GLY A 144 -18.49 8.45 -2.99
C GLY A 144 -17.67 7.37 -3.67
N GLU A 145 -18.05 6.99 -4.87
CA GLU A 145 -17.37 5.96 -5.64
C GLU A 145 -16.94 6.51 -7.00
N VAL A 146 -15.78 6.08 -7.48
CA VAL A 146 -15.25 6.45 -8.79
C VAL A 146 -14.80 5.18 -9.51
N ARG A 147 -15.33 4.99 -10.72
CA ARG A 147 -14.91 3.89 -11.59
C ARG A 147 -13.68 4.29 -12.40
N LEU A 148 -12.65 3.46 -12.34
CA LEU A 148 -11.39 3.65 -13.04
C LEU A 148 -11.41 2.91 -14.39
N PRO A 149 -11.00 3.54 -15.51
CA PRO A 149 -11.06 2.91 -16.82
C PRO A 149 -10.07 1.77 -17.00
N ILE A 150 -9.06 1.69 -16.14
CA ILE A 150 -8.06 0.62 -16.19
C ILE A 150 -8.58 -0.70 -15.60
N GLY A 151 -9.57 -0.67 -14.72
CA GLY A 151 -10.19 -1.87 -14.11
C GLY A 151 -9.25 -2.73 -13.28
N ASN A 152 -9.80 -3.66 -12.52
CA ASN A 152 -9.04 -4.71 -11.80
C ASN A 152 -7.84 -4.21 -10.98
N ILE A 153 -8.00 -3.10 -10.28
CA ILE A 153 -6.93 -2.53 -9.43
C ILE A 153 -6.90 -3.21 -8.07
N SER A 154 -5.71 -3.37 -7.52
CA SER A 154 -5.44 -3.91 -6.19
C SER A 154 -4.57 -2.99 -5.34
N GLY A 155 -4.08 -1.90 -5.88
CA GLY A 155 -3.29 -0.91 -5.16
C GLY A 155 -3.40 0.46 -5.81
N LEU A 156 -3.37 1.52 -5.00
CA LEU A 156 -3.44 2.91 -5.44
C LEU A 156 -2.70 3.82 -4.46
N CYS A 157 -1.76 4.60 -4.95
CA CYS A 157 -1.09 5.62 -4.16
C CYS A 157 -1.14 7.00 -4.81
N PHE A 158 -0.86 8.04 -4.04
CA PHE A 158 -0.77 9.41 -4.50
C PHE A 158 0.46 10.12 -3.90
N SER A 159 1.25 10.75 -4.75
CA SER A 159 2.29 11.67 -4.33
C SER A 159 1.98 13.10 -4.79
N ALA A 160 1.91 14.04 -3.85
CA ALA A 160 1.69 15.45 -4.15
C ALA A 160 2.89 16.11 -4.84
N THR A 161 4.09 15.58 -4.62
CA THR A 161 5.38 16.13 -5.07
C THR A 161 5.97 15.38 -6.28
N ALA A 162 5.33 14.30 -6.73
CA ALA A 162 5.82 13.48 -7.83
C ALA A 162 6.14 14.32 -9.07
N ALA A 163 7.18 13.91 -9.78
CA ALA A 163 7.87 14.58 -10.88
C ALA A 163 7.04 15.60 -11.65
N GLY A 164 7.31 16.88 -11.46
CA GLY A 164 6.62 18.00 -12.10
C GLY A 164 5.69 18.83 -11.21
N GLY A 165 5.56 18.53 -9.91
CA GLY A 165 4.89 19.40 -8.92
C GLY A 165 3.36 19.42 -8.94
N ALA A 166 2.71 18.74 -9.89
CA ALA A 166 1.25 18.68 -9.98
C ALA A 166 0.64 17.46 -9.25
N GLY A 167 1.50 16.66 -8.60
CA GLY A 167 1.13 15.38 -8.02
C GLY A 167 0.88 14.30 -9.08
N LYS A 168 0.96 13.05 -8.66
CA LYS A 168 0.66 11.88 -9.49
C LYS A 168 0.04 10.76 -8.68
N TYR A 169 -0.82 9.99 -9.33
CA TYR A 169 -1.27 8.69 -8.84
C TYR A 169 -0.48 7.57 -9.51
N ALA A 170 -0.28 6.49 -8.78
CA ALA A 170 0.06 5.20 -9.36
C ALA A 170 -0.98 4.17 -8.95
N ALA A 171 -1.28 3.23 -9.84
CA ALA A 171 -2.17 2.12 -9.58
C ALA A 171 -1.55 0.82 -10.04
N ARG A 172 -1.69 -0.21 -9.21
CA ARG A 172 -1.36 -1.59 -9.60
C ARG A 172 -2.59 -2.28 -10.14
N ARG A 173 -2.42 -2.90 -11.31
CA ARG A 173 -3.45 -3.68 -11.98
C ARG A 173 -2.85 -4.99 -12.50
N LEU A 174 -3.27 -6.14 -11.94
CA LEU A 174 -2.90 -7.47 -12.46
C LEU A 174 -1.39 -7.60 -12.77
N GLY A 175 -0.52 -7.20 -11.83
CA GLY A 175 0.95 -7.26 -12.03
C GLY A 175 1.49 -6.21 -13.01
N SER A 176 0.75 -5.17 -13.31
CA SER A 176 1.19 -4.00 -14.09
C SER A 176 1.03 -2.71 -13.31
N LEU A 177 1.89 -1.73 -13.62
CA LEU A 177 1.89 -0.41 -13.00
C LEU A 177 1.39 0.64 -13.99
N TRP A 178 0.42 1.42 -13.54
CA TRP A 178 -0.21 2.50 -14.26
C TRP A 178 -0.02 3.81 -13.51
N THR A 179 0.13 4.91 -14.21
CA THR A 179 0.22 6.25 -13.62
C THR A 179 -0.83 7.18 -14.18
N HIS A 180 -1.19 8.20 -13.40
CA HIS A 180 -2.16 9.22 -13.75
C HIS A 180 -1.67 10.59 -13.26
N PRO A 181 -1.79 11.68 -14.05
CA PRO A 181 -1.54 13.02 -13.57
C PRO A 181 -2.41 13.34 -12.36
N GLY A 182 -1.83 13.98 -11.33
CA GLY A 182 -2.55 14.27 -10.09
C GLY A 182 -3.71 15.26 -10.26
N ALA A 183 -3.64 16.10 -11.28
CA ALA A 183 -4.73 17.02 -11.62
C ALA A 183 -5.77 16.31 -12.49
N GLY A 184 -7.04 16.40 -12.10
CA GLY A 184 -8.16 15.86 -12.87
C GLY A 184 -8.80 14.62 -12.27
N ALA A 185 -9.89 14.22 -12.89
CA ALA A 185 -10.68 13.07 -12.45
C ALA A 185 -9.98 11.74 -12.82
N LEU A 186 -10.04 10.78 -11.93
CA LEU A 186 -9.46 9.44 -12.13
C LEU A 186 -10.14 8.61 -13.23
N THR A 187 -11.18 9.14 -13.85
CA THR A 187 -11.99 8.48 -14.90
C THR A 187 -11.34 8.45 -16.29
N SER A 188 -10.16 9.08 -16.45
CA SER A 188 -9.41 9.09 -17.72
C SER A 188 -7.94 9.43 -17.45
N GLY A 189 -7.06 9.37 -18.46
CA GLY A 189 -5.68 9.86 -18.34
C GLY A 189 -4.67 8.87 -17.78
N TRP A 190 -5.03 7.62 -17.55
CA TRP A 190 -4.12 6.57 -17.10
C TRP A 190 -3.18 6.09 -18.20
N THR A 191 -1.93 5.91 -17.85
CA THR A 191 -0.86 5.43 -18.73
C THR A 191 -0.18 4.22 -18.14
N LEU A 192 -0.05 3.14 -18.91
CA LEU A 192 0.75 1.97 -18.54
C LEU A 192 2.23 2.35 -18.57
N VAL A 193 2.94 2.16 -17.47
CA VAL A 193 4.39 2.44 -17.37
C VAL A 193 5.23 1.19 -17.21
N LYS A 194 4.66 0.10 -16.68
CA LYS A 194 5.33 -1.20 -16.58
C LYS A 194 4.31 -2.33 -16.69
N SER A 195 4.56 -3.27 -17.58
CA SER A 195 3.95 -4.60 -17.59
C SER A 195 4.85 -5.57 -16.83
N ASN A 196 4.31 -6.56 -16.18
CA ASN A 196 5.06 -7.59 -15.45
C ASN A 196 5.93 -7.00 -14.31
N LEU A 197 5.26 -6.60 -13.23
CA LEU A 197 5.93 -6.23 -11.99
C LEU A 197 6.76 -7.39 -11.46
N THR A 198 7.93 -7.07 -10.96
CA THR A 198 8.85 -8.04 -10.35
C THR A 198 8.18 -8.79 -9.21
N SER A 199 8.43 -10.08 -9.12
CA SER A 199 7.98 -10.93 -8.02
C SER A 199 9.04 -11.97 -7.72
N HIS A 200 9.45 -12.03 -6.45
CA HIS A 200 10.18 -13.18 -5.93
C HIS A 200 9.14 -14.20 -5.49
N ASP A 201 9.13 -15.36 -6.10
CA ASP A 201 8.16 -16.43 -5.86
C ASP A 201 6.68 -16.04 -6.11
N ASN A 202 5.76 -16.91 -5.82
CA ASN A 202 4.31 -16.70 -5.95
C ASN A 202 3.73 -15.90 -4.76
N ARG A 203 4.20 -14.67 -4.56
CA ARG A 203 3.74 -13.79 -3.48
C ARG A 203 2.48 -13.05 -3.87
N SER A 204 1.61 -12.84 -2.90
CA SER A 204 0.41 -12.03 -3.09
C SER A 204 0.77 -10.55 -3.15
N ASP A 205 0.17 -9.83 -4.08
CA ASP A 205 0.22 -8.37 -4.13
C ASP A 205 -0.61 -7.79 -2.97
N GLN A 206 -0.01 -6.84 -2.22
CA GLN A 206 -0.66 -6.11 -1.14
C GLN A 206 -0.69 -4.60 -1.47
N GLY A 207 -0.50 -3.70 -0.53
CA GLY A 207 -0.55 -2.26 -0.76
C GLY A 207 0.57 -1.70 -1.64
N ILE A 208 0.40 -0.47 -2.09
CA ILE A 208 1.45 0.33 -2.74
C ILE A 208 1.49 1.73 -2.14
N ASP A 209 2.66 2.35 -2.08
CA ASP A 209 2.79 3.75 -1.71
C ASP A 209 3.69 4.52 -2.68
N CYS A 210 3.64 5.84 -2.63
CA CYS A 210 4.40 6.70 -3.54
C CYS A 210 5.01 7.91 -2.83
N SER A 211 6.22 8.25 -3.24
CA SER A 211 6.86 9.53 -2.90
C SER A 211 7.11 10.38 -4.15
N GLU A 212 7.90 11.43 -3.97
CA GLU A 212 8.33 12.29 -5.07
C GLU A 212 8.97 11.52 -6.23
N ASN A 213 9.84 10.56 -5.93
CA ASN A 213 10.69 9.90 -6.92
C ASN A 213 10.31 8.44 -7.17
N TYR A 214 9.62 7.80 -6.24
CA TYR A 214 9.47 6.35 -6.23
C TYR A 214 8.05 5.89 -5.95
N ILE A 215 7.78 4.66 -6.37
CA ILE A 215 6.58 3.88 -6.08
C ILE A 215 7.05 2.60 -5.41
N TRP A 216 6.49 2.28 -4.24
CA TRP A 216 6.77 1.04 -3.52
C TRP A 216 5.59 0.09 -3.63
N ASN A 217 5.88 -1.16 -3.93
CA ASN A 217 4.90 -2.22 -4.09
C ASN A 217 5.19 -3.35 -3.10
N THR A 218 4.25 -3.66 -2.25
CA THR A 218 4.42 -4.74 -1.28
C THR A 218 3.97 -6.10 -1.84
N LYS A 219 4.71 -7.12 -1.47
CA LYS A 219 4.42 -8.51 -1.77
C LYS A 219 4.46 -9.32 -0.47
N SER A 220 3.38 -9.93 -0.12
CA SER A 220 3.24 -10.71 1.10
C SER A 220 3.56 -12.18 0.93
N ILE A 221 3.91 -12.81 2.02
CA ILE A 221 4.02 -14.27 2.14
C ILE A 221 2.67 -14.89 1.80
N ASN A 222 2.67 -15.86 0.90
CA ASN A 222 1.49 -16.68 0.72
C ASN A 222 1.45 -17.76 1.81
N THR A 223 0.47 -17.69 2.69
CA THR A 223 0.30 -18.61 3.83
C THR A 223 0.13 -20.09 3.43
N SER A 224 -0.16 -20.38 2.17
CA SER A 224 -0.27 -21.74 1.65
C SER A 224 1.07 -22.40 1.34
N THR A 225 2.16 -21.68 1.37
CA THR A 225 3.50 -22.23 1.10
C THR A 225 4.42 -21.95 2.28
N PRO A 226 4.73 -22.93 3.13
CA PRO A 226 5.69 -22.79 4.22
C PRO A 226 7.09 -22.67 3.62
N ALA A 227 7.48 -21.52 3.17
CA ALA A 227 8.81 -21.25 2.71
C ALA A 227 9.39 -20.06 3.47
N THR A 228 10.60 -20.11 3.80
CA THR A 228 11.52 -19.04 4.13
C THR A 228 10.91 -17.64 4.05
N GLY A 229 10.21 -17.32 5.02
CA GLY A 229 9.33 -16.28 5.43
C GLY A 229 9.76 -14.84 5.21
N TRP A 230 9.91 -14.36 3.98
CA TRP A 230 10.16 -12.97 3.70
C TRP A 230 8.96 -12.33 2.99
N ASN A 231 8.53 -11.18 3.49
CA ASN A 231 7.73 -10.22 2.76
C ASN A 231 8.68 -9.28 1.99
N TRP A 232 8.20 -8.68 0.91
CA TRP A 232 9.03 -7.82 0.07
C TRP A 232 8.38 -6.49 -0.21
N VAL A 233 9.20 -5.42 -0.24
CA VAL A 233 8.84 -4.11 -0.79
C VAL A 233 9.74 -3.85 -1.98
N TYR A 234 9.14 -3.74 -3.16
CA TYR A 234 9.82 -3.43 -4.41
C TYR A 234 9.72 -1.95 -4.72
N GLN A 235 10.79 -1.38 -5.20
CA GLN A 235 10.85 0.04 -5.55
C GLN A 235 10.90 0.23 -7.06
N TYR A 236 10.05 1.13 -7.57
CA TYR A 236 10.01 1.54 -8.97
C TYR A 236 10.12 3.05 -9.09
N ASN A 237 10.71 3.56 -10.16
CA ASN A 237 10.57 4.96 -10.51
C ASN A 237 9.26 5.23 -11.26
N TRP A 238 8.88 6.49 -11.43
CA TRP A 238 7.62 6.88 -12.08
C TRP A 238 7.52 6.54 -13.58
N SER A 239 8.60 6.13 -14.24
CA SER A 239 8.61 5.58 -15.60
C SER A 239 8.52 4.06 -15.64
N GLY A 240 8.42 3.39 -14.50
CA GLY A 240 8.29 1.94 -14.37
C GLY A 240 9.62 1.19 -14.37
N GLY A 241 10.77 1.89 -14.32
CA GLY A 241 12.08 1.25 -14.14
C GLY A 241 12.22 0.69 -12.73
N ASP A 242 12.80 -0.52 -12.60
CA ASP A 242 13.18 -1.08 -11.32
C ASP A 242 14.29 -0.22 -10.70
N VAL A 243 14.23 0.01 -9.41
CA VAL A 243 15.26 0.68 -8.62
C VAL A 243 15.92 -0.36 -7.73
N GLU A 244 17.21 -0.19 -7.47
CA GLU A 244 18.11 -1.23 -6.93
C GLU A 244 17.87 -1.63 -5.47
N SER A 245 16.71 -1.47 -4.88
CA SER A 245 16.54 -1.84 -3.48
C SER A 245 15.21 -2.55 -3.19
N ASP A 246 15.21 -3.85 -3.37
CA ASP A 246 14.16 -4.67 -2.78
C ASP A 246 14.41 -4.78 -1.28
N ILE A 247 13.42 -4.40 -0.47
CA ILE A 247 13.49 -4.50 0.98
C ILE A 247 12.83 -5.80 1.40
N GLY A 248 13.62 -6.72 1.97
CA GLY A 248 13.12 -7.93 2.61
C GLY A 248 12.73 -7.68 4.06
N ILE A 249 11.52 -8.08 4.43
CA ILE A 249 11.00 -7.99 5.80
C ILE A 249 10.74 -9.41 6.28
N PRO A 250 11.49 -9.89 7.29
CA PRO A 250 11.27 -11.23 7.81
C PRO A 250 9.86 -11.37 8.36
N GLY A 251 9.12 -12.37 7.90
CA GLY A 251 7.88 -12.80 8.53
C GLY A 251 8.21 -13.75 9.69
N ASN A 252 7.76 -13.43 10.88
CA ASN A 252 7.87 -14.34 12.01
C ASN A 252 6.81 -15.43 11.88
N ASN A 253 7.26 -16.67 11.68
CA ASN A 253 6.42 -17.87 11.79
C ASN A 253 5.26 -18.02 10.81
N LEU A 254 5.44 -17.87 9.50
CA LEU A 254 4.45 -18.27 8.47
C LEU A 254 3.08 -17.54 8.49
N VAL A 255 2.85 -16.62 9.41
CA VAL A 255 1.54 -16.02 9.66
C VAL A 255 1.52 -14.51 9.60
N ASP A 256 2.68 -13.85 9.56
CA ASP A 256 2.76 -12.40 9.48
C ASP A 256 2.71 -11.97 8.02
N GLU A 257 1.57 -11.42 7.61
CA GLU A 257 1.31 -10.92 6.27
C GLU A 257 1.49 -9.40 6.25
N ILE A 258 2.36 -8.89 5.38
CA ILE A 258 2.40 -7.45 5.12
C ILE A 258 1.18 -7.07 4.31
N GLU A 259 0.42 -6.10 4.78
CA GLU A 259 -0.79 -5.65 4.10
C GLU A 259 -0.55 -4.37 3.31
N ASP A 260 0.23 -3.45 3.87
CA ASP A 260 0.47 -2.18 3.23
C ASP A 260 1.78 -1.54 3.68
N VAL A 261 2.20 -0.51 2.95
CA VAL A 261 3.35 0.34 3.25
C VAL A 261 2.98 1.79 3.08
N ILE A 262 3.48 2.65 3.96
CA ILE A 262 3.46 4.10 3.77
C ILE A 262 4.85 4.67 3.99
N HIS A 263 5.24 5.61 3.13
CA HIS A 263 6.52 6.30 3.20
C HIS A 263 6.32 7.73 3.70
N VAL A 264 7.00 8.10 4.77
CA VAL A 264 6.91 9.44 5.36
C VAL A 264 8.32 9.93 5.74
N GLY A 265 8.81 10.93 5.04
CA GLY A 265 10.19 11.41 5.22
C GLY A 265 11.20 10.37 4.73
N SER A 266 12.05 9.88 5.61
CA SER A 266 13.02 8.80 5.36
C SER A 266 12.57 7.46 5.96
N GLU A 267 11.36 7.37 6.49
CA GLU A 267 10.88 6.17 7.18
C GLU A 267 9.81 5.46 6.36
N PHE A 268 9.86 4.12 6.39
CA PHE A 268 8.80 3.25 5.90
C PHE A 268 8.03 2.70 7.09
N PHE A 269 6.72 2.87 7.06
CA PHE A 269 5.82 2.20 7.99
C PHE A 269 5.13 1.06 7.26
N VAL A 270 5.25 -0.14 7.81
CA VAL A 270 4.61 -1.34 7.25
C VAL A 270 3.53 -1.85 8.17
N GLY A 271 2.36 -2.05 7.62
CA GLY A 271 1.24 -2.70 8.28
C GLY A 271 1.36 -4.21 8.20
N ILE A 272 1.26 -4.90 9.32
CA ILE A 272 1.38 -6.35 9.41
C ILE A 272 0.13 -6.92 10.06
N ASN A 273 -0.58 -7.72 9.31
CA ASN A 273 -1.67 -8.54 9.78
C ASN A 273 -1.13 -9.85 10.36
N ARG A 274 -1.47 -10.14 11.60
CA ARG A 274 -1.03 -11.36 12.27
C ARG A 274 -2.18 -12.37 12.32
N ASN A 275 -2.09 -13.36 11.45
CA ASN A 275 -3.10 -14.41 11.32
C ASN A 275 -3.11 -15.43 12.47
N ASP A 276 -2.23 -15.29 13.47
CA ASP A 276 -2.17 -16.13 14.65
C ASP A 276 -3.18 -15.76 15.76
N GLY A 277 -4.04 -14.77 15.50
CA GLY A 277 -4.99 -14.24 16.46
C GLY A 277 -4.39 -13.23 17.45
N LEU A 278 -3.13 -12.87 17.27
CA LEU A 278 -2.44 -11.82 18.04
C LEU A 278 -2.79 -10.41 17.48
N ALA A 279 -2.15 -9.41 18.06
CA ALA A 279 -2.34 -8.03 17.67
C ALA A 279 -1.73 -7.75 16.28
N ASP A 280 -2.43 -7.02 15.42
CA ASP A 280 -1.80 -6.44 14.23
C ASP A 280 -0.80 -5.36 14.64
N THR A 281 0.20 -5.13 13.81
CA THR A 281 1.28 -4.19 14.15
C THR A 281 1.59 -3.25 12.99
N VAL A 282 2.00 -2.03 13.32
CA VAL A 282 2.68 -1.14 12.37
C VAL A 282 4.13 -1.04 12.82
N LYS A 283 5.05 -1.41 11.95
CA LYS A 283 6.49 -1.31 12.18
C LYS A 283 7.08 -0.18 11.35
N VAL A 284 8.13 0.45 11.86
CA VAL A 284 8.94 1.38 11.11
C VAL A 284 10.21 0.68 10.64
N LEU A 285 10.53 0.89 9.37
CA LEU A 285 11.81 0.50 8.78
C LEU A 285 12.58 1.78 8.50
N THR A 286 13.77 1.91 9.05
CA THR A 286 14.67 3.03 8.70
C THR A 286 15.47 2.66 7.46
N GLU A 287 15.61 3.60 6.53
CA GLU A 287 16.48 3.46 5.36
C GLU A 287 17.96 3.25 5.73
#